data_6c2958b00116a64fca1c9de460b56651
#
_entry.id   6c2958b00116a64fca1c9de460b56651
#
_cell.length_a   1.000
_cell.length_b   1.000
_cell.length_c   1.000
_cell.angle_alpha   90.00
_cell.angle_beta   90.00
_cell.angle_gamma   90.00
#
_symmetry.space_group_name_H-M   'P 1'
#
loop_
_entity.id
_entity.type
_entity.pdbx_description
1 polymer ?
#
loop_
_entity_poly.entity_id
_entity_poly.type
_entity_poly.pdbx_seq_one_letter_code
_entity_poly.pdbx_strand_id
1 'polypeptide(L)'
;MKTKKLTAMILSSCMLLSMAACAKKSNDSGSNVRSGKDHPADQTAIFELTDAKLPANSVSEDELKKAYSKFVFGALQKCLENAKGENVLISSDSILFALEMAAAGASGETLDQMQSTLIPGVPNETGFQFAVDRMDALSGDQISIANSAWLNNKMASDVYDDYLSYVQKHFDAEIRTVTFDNNAVNTINKWVEEKTDGMIDQLIDSVSSDELMILINAICFDAEWEDPFKESHVNDGYFYETDGTEHWVKFLSGNQEDAKYLEGENATGFLKEYEGGKYAFLTILPDDEESDINEFMQDFTSDEYWELWESRTGAVALSYRFPEFKTEYSASMKKTLMDMGMEEAFGRNADFSN
;
A
#
# COMPACT_ATOMS: atom_id res chain seq x y z
N MET A 1 -33.11 -14.93 -15.05
CA MET A 1 -31.75 -14.90 -15.66
C MET A 1 -30.90 -14.13 -14.70
N LYS A 2 -29.96 -14.79 -14.02
CA LYS A 2 -28.98 -14.09 -13.16
C LYS A 2 -28.00 -13.41 -14.09
N THR A 3 -28.02 -12.10 -14.15
CA THR A 3 -26.94 -11.30 -14.73
C THR A 3 -25.63 -11.73 -14.05
N LYS A 4 -24.72 -12.33 -14.81
CA LYS A 4 -23.37 -12.54 -14.33
C LYS A 4 -22.76 -11.14 -14.17
N LYS A 5 -22.62 -10.69 -12.93
CA LYS A 5 -21.85 -9.52 -12.60
C LYS A 5 -20.41 -9.82 -13.04
N LEU A 6 -19.91 -9.11 -14.04
CA LEU A 6 -18.49 -9.08 -14.31
C LEU A 6 -17.92 -8.15 -13.22
N THR A 7 -17.53 -8.74 -12.12
CA THR A 7 -16.92 -8.02 -11.01
C THR A 7 -15.58 -7.50 -11.48
N ALA A 8 -15.37 -6.20 -11.37
CA ALA A 8 -14.05 -5.62 -11.56
C ALA A 8 -13.11 -6.30 -10.56
N MET A 9 -11.93 -6.61 -11.02
CA MET A 9 -10.99 -7.41 -10.28
C MET A 9 -10.58 -6.71 -9.00
N ILE A 10 -10.72 -7.42 -7.91
CA ILE A 10 -10.49 -6.94 -6.56
C ILE A 10 -8.97 -6.93 -6.34
N LEU A 11 -8.42 -5.75 -6.04
CA LEU A 11 -7.06 -5.59 -5.56
C LEU A 11 -7.08 -5.79 -4.04
N SER A 12 -6.64 -6.94 -3.58
CA SER A 12 -6.33 -7.12 -2.17
C SER A 12 -4.82 -7.15 -2.01
N SER A 13 -4.32 -6.28 -1.15
CA SER A 13 -2.92 -6.23 -0.79
C SER A 13 -2.80 -6.26 0.73
N CYS A 14 -1.92 -7.11 1.21
CA CYS A 14 -1.55 -7.13 2.62
C CYS A 14 -0.07 -6.85 2.77
N MET A 15 0.28 -6.01 3.71
CA MET A 15 1.66 -5.81 4.11
C MET A 15 1.89 -6.36 5.50
N LEU A 16 2.93 -7.17 5.62
CA LEU A 16 3.43 -7.71 6.87
C LEU A 16 4.71 -6.99 7.27
N LEU A 17 4.72 -6.40 8.44
CA LEU A 17 5.92 -5.87 9.06
C LEU A 17 6.15 -6.59 10.38
N SER A 18 7.24 -7.35 10.51
CA SER A 18 7.66 -7.95 11.76
C SER A 18 8.76 -7.13 12.42
N MET A 19 8.58 -6.80 13.68
CA MET A 19 9.55 -6.06 14.48
C MET A 19 10.23 -7.01 15.45
N ALA A 20 11.56 -7.18 15.30
CA ALA A 20 12.36 -7.96 16.23
C ALA A 20 12.78 -7.09 17.43
N ALA A 21 12.62 -7.61 18.64
CA ALA A 21 13.03 -6.91 19.84
C ALA A 21 14.56 -6.78 19.91
N CYS A 22 15.08 -5.57 19.72
CA CYS A 22 16.43 -5.23 20.17
C CYS A 22 16.41 -4.85 21.65
N ALA A 23 16.11 -5.81 22.52
CA ALA A 23 16.15 -5.58 23.96
C ALA A 23 17.59 -5.41 24.43
N LYS A 24 17.98 -4.19 24.78
CA LYS A 24 19.08 -3.96 25.71
C LYS A 24 18.68 -4.55 27.07
N LYS A 25 19.25 -5.68 27.43
CA LYS A 25 19.15 -6.22 28.80
C LYS A 25 19.72 -5.19 29.79
N SER A 26 18.86 -4.45 30.46
CA SER A 26 19.17 -3.88 31.76
C SER A 26 18.75 -4.90 32.81
N ASN A 27 19.74 -5.47 33.53
CA ASN A 27 19.50 -6.23 34.74
C ASN A 27 18.97 -5.26 35.81
N ASP A 28 17.69 -5.33 36.10
CA ASP A 28 17.19 -4.88 37.38
C ASP A 28 16.07 -5.81 37.85
N SER A 29 16.33 -6.45 39.00
CA SER A 29 15.41 -7.36 39.66
C SER A 29 14.59 -6.59 40.66
N GLY A 30 13.30 -6.39 40.38
CA GLY A 30 12.38 -5.78 41.36
C GLY A 30 10.92 -5.97 40.97
N SER A 31 10.23 -6.60 41.82
CA SER A 31 8.88 -7.13 41.78
C SER A 31 7.76 -6.12 41.48
N ASN A 32 6.76 -6.62 40.74
CA ASN A 32 5.32 -6.40 40.82
C ASN A 32 4.70 -5.07 40.45
N VAL A 33 3.66 -5.25 39.70
CA VAL A 33 2.50 -4.42 39.34
C VAL A 33 2.55 -3.95 37.89
N ARG A 34 1.64 -4.52 37.09
CA ARG A 34 1.32 -4.05 35.73
C ARG A 34 0.79 -2.61 35.79
N SER A 35 1.67 -1.67 35.60
CA SER A 35 1.36 -0.38 34.99
C SER A 35 2.10 -0.38 33.66
N GLY A 36 1.43 0.00 32.57
CA GLY A 36 2.06 0.21 31.27
C GLY A 36 3.32 1.07 31.47
N LYS A 37 4.34 0.86 30.65
CA LYS A 37 5.52 1.72 30.68
C LYS A 37 5.09 3.10 30.15
N ASP A 38 5.13 4.09 31.02
CA ASP A 38 5.09 5.49 30.58
C ASP A 38 6.38 5.81 29.85
N HIS A 39 6.28 6.63 28.80
CA HIS A 39 7.45 7.17 28.11
C HIS A 39 8.41 7.82 29.12
N PRO A 40 9.75 7.62 28.99
CA PRO A 40 10.71 8.41 29.75
C PRO A 40 10.48 9.90 29.47
N ALA A 41 10.54 10.72 30.49
CA ALA A 41 10.21 12.16 30.45
C ALA A 41 11.07 13.01 29.47
N ASP A 42 12.10 12.43 28.85
CA ASP A 42 13.02 13.06 27.90
C ASP A 42 12.81 12.62 26.43
N GLN A 43 11.87 11.74 26.15
CA GLN A 43 11.55 11.36 24.75
C GLN A 43 10.43 12.24 24.22
N THR A 44 10.64 12.73 23.00
CA THR A 44 9.63 13.53 22.28
C THR A 44 8.37 12.70 22.18
N ALA A 45 7.26 13.22 22.67
CA ALA A 45 5.97 12.55 22.60
C ALA A 45 5.70 12.11 21.15
N ILE A 46 5.05 10.96 20.98
CA ILE A 46 4.40 10.56 19.72
C ILE A 46 3.64 11.77 19.21
N PHE A 47 3.82 12.11 17.94
CA PHE A 47 3.23 13.30 17.34
C PHE A 47 1.76 13.44 17.69
N GLU A 48 1.36 14.55 18.33
CA GLU A 48 -0.04 14.88 18.51
C GLU A 48 -0.60 15.32 17.15
N LEU A 49 -1.17 14.37 16.40
CA LEU A 49 -1.98 14.71 15.24
C LEU A 49 -3.22 15.47 15.75
N THR A 50 -3.38 16.67 15.27
CA THR A 50 -4.54 17.49 15.61
C THR A 50 -5.61 17.32 14.55
N ASP A 51 -6.89 17.34 14.94
CA ASP A 51 -8.05 17.42 14.02
C ASP A 51 -8.06 18.74 13.21
N ALA A 52 -7.05 19.58 13.40
CA ALA A 52 -6.87 20.83 12.69
C ALA A 52 -6.25 20.53 11.33
N LYS A 53 -6.85 21.07 10.25
CA LYS A 53 -6.21 21.14 8.95
C LYS A 53 -4.78 21.65 9.09
N LEU A 54 -3.85 21.08 8.32
CA LEU A 54 -2.45 21.49 8.26
C LEU A 54 -2.29 23.01 8.37
N PRO A 55 -1.30 23.52 9.15
CA PRO A 55 -1.07 24.95 9.32
C PRO A 55 -0.89 25.65 7.96
N ALA A 56 -1.24 26.93 7.87
CA ALA A 56 -1.22 27.72 6.63
C ALA A 56 0.16 27.85 5.95
N ASN A 57 1.24 27.40 6.60
CA ASN A 57 2.61 27.30 6.04
C ASN A 57 3.00 25.85 5.72
N SER A 58 2.06 24.93 5.67
CA SER A 58 2.29 23.53 5.35
C SER A 58 2.45 23.31 3.85
N VAL A 59 3.10 22.19 3.49
CA VAL A 59 3.20 21.65 2.13
C VAL A 59 1.80 21.57 1.52
N SER A 60 1.63 22.02 0.29
CA SER A 60 0.34 21.96 -0.39
C SER A 60 -0.08 20.51 -0.67
N GLU A 61 -1.38 20.27 -0.85
CA GLU A 61 -1.90 18.94 -1.19
C GLU A 61 -1.28 18.37 -2.48
N ASP A 62 -1.02 19.23 -3.47
CA ASP A 62 -0.37 18.82 -4.72
C ASP A 62 1.10 18.44 -4.51
N GLU A 63 1.82 19.16 -3.65
CA GLU A 63 3.20 18.79 -3.28
C GLU A 63 3.24 17.47 -2.52
N LEU A 64 2.28 17.23 -1.62
CA LEU A 64 2.15 15.95 -0.91
C LEU A 64 1.88 14.80 -1.88
N LYS A 65 0.95 14.97 -2.80
CA LYS A 65 0.65 13.97 -3.84
C LYS A 65 1.87 13.68 -4.72
N LYS A 66 2.61 14.72 -5.13
CA LYS A 66 3.84 14.58 -5.92
C LYS A 66 4.95 13.91 -5.12
N ALA A 67 5.12 14.24 -3.85
CA ALA A 67 6.09 13.56 -2.98
C ALA A 67 5.75 12.08 -2.81
N TYR A 68 4.50 11.77 -2.51
CA TYR A 68 4.04 10.39 -2.38
C TYR A 68 4.15 9.60 -3.69
N SER A 69 3.86 10.20 -4.84
CA SER A 69 3.98 9.51 -6.12
C SER A 69 5.42 9.07 -6.44
N LYS A 70 6.44 9.78 -5.95
CA LYS A 70 7.84 9.34 -6.07
C LYS A 70 8.08 8.02 -5.35
N PHE A 71 7.50 7.86 -4.16
CA PHE A 71 7.52 6.58 -3.45
C PHE A 71 6.78 5.49 -4.24
N VAL A 72 5.58 5.79 -4.75
CA VAL A 72 4.75 4.83 -5.52
C VAL A 72 5.53 4.29 -6.73
N PHE A 73 6.07 5.17 -7.56
CA PHE A 73 6.83 4.79 -8.76
C PHE A 73 8.15 4.10 -8.40
N GLY A 74 8.88 4.63 -7.42
CA GLY A 74 10.12 4.01 -6.95
C GLY A 74 9.90 2.58 -6.42
N ALA A 75 8.85 2.36 -5.64
CA ALA A 75 8.50 1.02 -5.13
C ALA A 75 8.09 0.08 -6.27
N LEU A 76 7.28 0.55 -7.22
CA LEU A 76 6.88 -0.23 -8.39
C LEU A 76 8.09 -0.64 -9.24
N GLN A 77 8.96 0.31 -9.58
CA GLN A 77 10.18 0.07 -10.36
C GLN A 77 11.09 -0.95 -9.68
N LYS A 78 11.31 -0.83 -8.37
CA LYS A 78 12.10 -1.81 -7.62
C LYS A 78 11.46 -3.19 -7.54
N CYS A 79 10.13 -3.27 -7.48
CA CYS A 79 9.42 -4.54 -7.57
C CYS A 79 9.57 -5.17 -8.95
N LEU A 80 9.48 -4.40 -10.03
CA LEU A 80 9.69 -4.85 -11.41
C LEU A 80 11.12 -5.36 -11.63
N GLU A 81 12.15 -4.67 -11.13
CA GLU A 81 13.55 -5.15 -11.17
C GLU A 81 13.69 -6.55 -10.53
N ASN A 82 12.97 -6.80 -9.44
CA ASN A 82 13.04 -8.07 -8.72
C ASN A 82 12.15 -9.17 -9.34
N ALA A 83 11.08 -8.82 -10.04
CA ALA A 83 10.09 -9.74 -10.60
C ALA A 83 10.57 -10.44 -11.89
N LYS A 84 11.64 -9.94 -12.53
CA LYS A 84 12.27 -10.56 -13.71
C LYS A 84 11.31 -10.86 -14.86
N GLY A 85 10.40 -9.95 -15.16
CA GLY A 85 9.43 -10.06 -16.25
C GLY A 85 8.08 -10.68 -15.86
N GLU A 86 7.88 -11.04 -14.60
CA GLU A 86 6.56 -11.42 -14.10
C GLU A 86 5.67 -10.19 -13.86
N ASN A 87 4.36 -10.39 -13.82
CA ASN A 87 3.41 -9.33 -13.49
C ASN A 87 3.64 -8.85 -12.05
N VAL A 88 3.64 -7.54 -11.85
CA VAL A 88 3.76 -6.92 -10.54
C VAL A 88 2.46 -6.22 -10.18
N LEU A 89 2.01 -6.44 -8.96
CA LEU A 89 0.85 -5.78 -8.38
C LEU A 89 1.19 -5.34 -6.96
N ILE A 90 1.21 -4.04 -6.71
CA ILE A 90 1.41 -3.49 -5.36
C ILE A 90 0.29 -2.53 -4.99
N SER A 91 -0.05 -2.50 -3.72
CA SER A 91 -0.86 -1.42 -3.15
C SER A 91 0.06 -0.48 -2.38
N SER A 92 0.37 0.66 -2.97
CA SER A 92 1.20 1.68 -2.33
C SER A 92 0.57 2.21 -1.04
N ASP A 93 -0.75 2.30 -0.97
CA ASP A 93 -1.47 2.74 0.23
C ASP A 93 -1.37 1.70 1.37
N SER A 94 -1.44 0.41 1.04
CA SER A 94 -1.23 -0.64 2.05
C SER A 94 0.19 -0.58 2.63
N ILE A 95 1.19 -0.35 1.77
CA ILE A 95 2.59 -0.18 2.19
C ILE A 95 2.73 1.07 3.07
N LEU A 96 2.16 2.20 2.64
CA LEU A 96 2.18 3.45 3.39
C LEU A 96 1.60 3.27 4.80
N PHE A 97 0.38 2.74 4.92
CA PHE A 97 -0.29 2.62 6.22
C PHE A 97 0.43 1.67 7.17
N ALA A 98 0.92 0.53 6.68
CA ALA A 98 1.68 -0.39 7.51
C ALA A 98 3.01 0.21 7.99
N LEU A 99 3.72 0.94 7.12
CA LEU A 99 4.98 1.58 7.48
C LEU A 99 4.80 2.81 8.36
N GLU A 100 3.72 3.57 8.19
CA GLU A 100 3.40 4.70 9.08
C GLU A 100 3.00 4.23 10.47
N MET A 101 2.29 3.11 10.62
CA MET A 101 2.09 2.50 11.92
C MET A 101 3.43 2.12 12.59
N ALA A 102 4.40 1.61 11.82
CA ALA A 102 5.73 1.31 12.35
C ALA A 102 6.52 2.59 12.67
N ALA A 103 6.47 3.59 11.78
CA ALA A 103 7.16 4.87 11.93
C ALA A 103 6.69 5.63 13.17
N ALA A 104 5.44 5.48 13.58
CA ALA A 104 4.92 6.04 14.83
C ALA A 104 5.67 5.55 16.09
N GLY A 105 6.26 4.35 16.04
CA GLY A 105 7.12 3.83 17.10
C GLY A 105 8.60 4.11 16.90
N ALA A 106 9.00 4.71 15.78
CA ALA A 106 10.40 4.95 15.42
C ALA A 106 10.91 6.30 15.95
N SER A 107 12.22 6.39 16.14
CA SER A 107 12.91 7.60 16.58
C SER A 107 14.19 7.84 15.78
N GLY A 108 14.70 9.09 15.79
CA GLY A 108 15.98 9.48 15.23
C GLY A 108 16.12 9.11 13.77
N GLU A 109 17.28 8.60 13.38
CA GLU A 109 17.62 8.23 11.99
C GLU A 109 16.68 7.18 11.41
N THR A 110 16.15 6.25 12.22
CA THR A 110 15.16 5.27 11.78
C THR A 110 13.91 5.95 11.29
N LEU A 111 13.34 6.87 12.07
CA LEU A 111 12.17 7.65 11.68
C LEU A 111 12.45 8.52 10.46
N ASP A 112 13.59 9.22 10.43
CA ASP A 112 13.95 10.13 9.34
C ASP A 112 14.07 9.39 8.00
N GLN A 113 14.69 8.21 7.98
CA GLN A 113 14.77 7.37 6.78
C GLN A 113 13.41 6.82 6.35
N MET A 114 12.58 6.38 7.29
CA MET A 114 11.23 5.90 6.98
C MET A 114 10.42 7.01 6.31
N GLN A 115 10.35 8.18 6.92
CA GLN A 115 9.57 9.31 6.41
C GLN A 115 10.12 9.86 5.09
N SER A 116 11.45 10.01 4.96
CA SER A 116 12.07 10.47 3.72
C SER A 116 11.90 9.51 2.54
N THR A 117 11.73 8.22 2.82
CA THR A 117 11.43 7.21 1.79
C THR A 117 9.95 7.27 1.38
N LEU A 118 9.02 7.36 2.34
CA LEU A 118 7.59 7.31 2.09
C LEU A 118 7.06 8.60 1.46
N ILE A 119 7.49 9.75 2.00
CA ILE A 119 7.01 11.07 1.56
C ILE A 119 8.22 12.03 1.50
N PRO A 120 9.07 11.91 0.48
CA PRO A 120 10.33 12.63 0.39
C PRO A 120 10.16 14.14 0.39
N GLY A 121 10.96 14.82 1.22
CA GLY A 121 10.98 16.29 1.31
C GLY A 121 9.83 16.91 2.13
N VAL A 122 9.05 16.09 2.82
CA VAL A 122 7.95 16.53 3.68
C VAL A 122 8.34 16.35 5.15
N PRO A 123 7.99 17.30 6.05
CA PRO A 123 8.20 17.12 7.49
C PRO A 123 7.44 15.90 8.04
N ASN A 124 8.05 15.18 8.99
CA ASN A 124 7.51 13.93 9.53
C ASN A 124 6.05 14.06 10.00
N GLU A 125 5.70 15.09 10.80
CA GLU A 125 4.33 15.32 11.26
C GLU A 125 3.33 15.48 10.10
N THR A 126 3.76 16.17 9.02
CA THR A 126 2.94 16.36 7.83
C THR A 126 2.76 15.05 7.06
N GLY A 127 3.79 14.20 7.03
CA GLY A 127 3.73 12.87 6.44
C GLY A 127 2.74 11.97 7.16
N PHE A 128 2.81 11.92 8.49
CA PHE A 128 1.83 11.18 9.30
C PHE A 128 0.40 11.66 9.07
N GLN A 129 0.17 12.98 9.10
CA GLN A 129 -1.16 13.53 8.86
C GLN A 129 -1.67 13.19 7.46
N PHE A 130 -0.80 13.26 6.44
CA PHE A 130 -1.15 12.87 5.07
C PHE A 130 -1.61 11.41 5.00
N ALA A 131 -0.92 10.49 5.67
CA ALA A 131 -1.30 9.07 5.65
C ALA A 131 -2.66 8.83 6.32
N VAL A 132 -2.93 9.49 7.45
CA VAL A 132 -4.21 9.40 8.15
C VAL A 132 -5.34 10.00 7.29
N ASP A 133 -5.17 11.21 6.77
CA ASP A 133 -6.16 11.88 5.91
C ASP A 133 -6.45 11.05 4.64
N ARG A 134 -5.41 10.42 4.10
CA ARG A 134 -5.53 9.55 2.91
C ARG A 134 -6.31 8.27 3.23
N MET A 135 -6.05 7.65 4.37
CA MET A 135 -6.78 6.46 4.82
C MET A 135 -8.27 6.77 4.99
N ASP A 136 -8.60 7.89 5.64
CA ASP A 136 -9.98 8.35 5.82
C ASP A 136 -10.66 8.65 4.49
N ALA A 137 -9.95 9.32 3.56
CA ALA A 137 -10.47 9.63 2.24
C ALA A 137 -10.73 8.39 1.37
N LEU A 138 -9.92 7.34 1.53
CA LEU A 138 -10.08 6.09 0.79
C LEU A 138 -11.21 5.23 1.35
N SER A 139 -11.43 5.22 2.66
CA SER A 139 -12.43 4.39 3.32
C SER A 139 -13.84 4.65 2.78
N GLY A 140 -14.61 3.60 2.55
CA GLY A 140 -15.97 3.69 2.01
C GLY A 140 -16.51 2.35 1.50
N ASP A 141 -17.65 2.41 0.81
CA ASP A 141 -18.37 1.20 0.37
C ASP A 141 -17.58 0.35 -0.64
N GLN A 142 -16.66 0.96 -1.40
CA GLN A 142 -15.86 0.30 -2.43
C GLN A 142 -14.47 -0.09 -1.96
N ILE A 143 -13.98 0.50 -0.85
CA ILE A 143 -12.68 0.18 -0.27
C ILE A 143 -12.85 -0.12 1.21
N SER A 144 -12.43 -1.32 1.60
CA SER A 144 -12.30 -1.73 2.98
C SER A 144 -10.83 -1.72 3.37
N ILE A 145 -10.52 -1.05 4.49
CA ILE A 145 -9.17 -1.00 5.05
C ILE A 145 -9.22 -1.62 6.44
N ALA A 146 -8.29 -2.52 6.74
CA ALA A 146 -8.16 -3.13 8.05
C ALA A 146 -6.71 -3.12 8.51
N ASN A 147 -6.49 -2.57 9.69
CA ASN A 147 -5.19 -2.53 10.34
C ASN A 147 -5.19 -3.39 11.60
N SER A 148 -4.05 -4.00 11.91
CA SER A 148 -3.88 -4.72 13.18
C SER A 148 -2.43 -4.72 13.66
N ALA A 149 -2.28 -4.73 14.98
CA ALA A 149 -1.02 -4.96 15.67
C ALA A 149 -1.14 -6.23 16.54
N TRP A 150 -0.34 -7.23 16.22
CA TRP A 150 -0.28 -8.50 16.91
C TRP A 150 0.94 -8.51 17.81
N LEU A 151 0.73 -8.54 19.12
CA LEU A 151 1.80 -8.53 20.10
C LEU A 151 2.11 -9.94 20.59
N ASN A 152 3.40 -10.26 20.67
CA ASN A 152 3.84 -11.47 21.33
C ASN A 152 3.59 -11.36 22.84
N ASN A 153 2.79 -12.26 23.41
CA ASN A 153 2.41 -12.20 24.83
C ASN A 153 3.59 -12.26 25.81
N LYS A 154 4.75 -12.78 25.36
CA LYS A 154 5.97 -12.81 26.17
C LYS A 154 6.64 -11.43 26.31
N MET A 155 6.41 -10.56 25.36
CA MET A 155 7.08 -9.26 25.20
C MET A 155 6.09 -8.09 25.12
N ALA A 156 4.79 -8.34 25.23
CA ALA A 156 3.76 -7.32 25.10
C ALA A 156 3.91 -6.16 26.12
N SER A 157 4.55 -6.42 27.27
CA SER A 157 4.87 -5.39 28.28
C SER A 157 6.04 -4.48 27.85
N ASP A 158 6.72 -4.78 26.77
CA ASP A 158 7.83 -3.98 26.25
C ASP A 158 7.37 -2.93 25.23
N VAL A 159 6.09 -3.00 24.82
CA VAL A 159 5.43 -2.01 23.95
C VAL A 159 4.76 -0.94 24.80
N TYR A 160 4.93 0.31 24.44
CA TYR A 160 4.31 1.44 25.15
C TYR A 160 2.80 1.54 24.90
N ASP A 161 2.05 1.86 25.92
CA ASP A 161 0.58 1.97 25.85
C ASP A 161 0.13 3.18 24.99
N ASP A 162 0.89 4.26 24.97
CA ASP A 162 0.63 5.43 24.14
C ASP A 162 0.88 5.15 22.66
N TYR A 163 1.90 4.34 22.28
CA TYR A 163 2.05 3.86 20.91
C TYR A 163 0.82 3.03 20.46
N LEU A 164 0.38 2.08 21.28
CA LEU A 164 -0.79 1.28 20.97
C LEU A 164 -2.06 2.13 20.85
N SER A 165 -2.20 3.11 21.73
CA SER A 165 -3.31 4.07 21.68
C SER A 165 -3.26 4.94 20.42
N TYR A 166 -2.06 5.33 19.99
CA TYR A 166 -1.85 6.10 18.77
C TYR A 166 -2.28 5.31 17.52
N VAL A 167 -1.76 4.11 17.33
CA VAL A 167 -2.09 3.31 16.13
C VAL A 167 -3.57 2.89 16.12
N GLN A 168 -4.17 2.66 17.29
CA GLN A 168 -5.60 2.40 17.41
C GLN A 168 -6.44 3.62 17.03
N LYS A 169 -6.06 4.80 17.52
CA LYS A 169 -6.81 6.04 17.30
C LYS A 169 -6.72 6.52 15.85
N HIS A 170 -5.52 6.50 15.26
CA HIS A 170 -5.25 7.14 13.99
C HIS A 170 -5.25 6.19 12.78
N PHE A 171 -5.06 4.90 13.00
CA PHE A 171 -5.09 3.87 11.96
C PHE A 171 -6.20 2.83 12.15
N ASP A 172 -7.09 3.03 13.13
CA ASP A 172 -8.16 2.07 13.49
C ASP A 172 -7.62 0.63 13.67
N ALA A 173 -6.40 0.52 14.21
CA ALA A 173 -5.71 -0.76 14.32
C ALA A 173 -6.31 -1.64 15.42
N GLU A 174 -6.66 -2.88 15.08
CA GLU A 174 -7.03 -3.88 16.07
C GLU A 174 -5.80 -4.36 16.83
N ILE A 175 -5.76 -4.15 18.15
CA ILE A 175 -4.66 -4.60 19.00
C ILE A 175 -4.96 -5.99 19.55
N ARG A 176 -4.10 -6.95 19.23
CA ARG A 176 -4.25 -8.35 19.65
C ARG A 176 -2.97 -8.90 20.27
N THR A 177 -3.09 -9.62 21.38
CA THR A 177 -1.96 -10.28 22.04
C THR A 177 -2.12 -11.80 21.91
N VAL A 178 -1.11 -12.46 21.35
CA VAL A 178 -1.10 -13.90 21.11
C VAL A 178 0.26 -14.49 21.45
N THR A 179 0.31 -15.81 21.67
CA THR A 179 1.60 -16.51 21.72
C THR A 179 2.08 -16.73 20.29
N PHE A 180 3.27 -16.27 19.96
CA PHE A 180 3.83 -16.47 18.61
C PHE A 180 4.28 -17.93 18.43
N ASP A 181 3.35 -18.73 17.94
CA ASP A 181 3.47 -20.14 17.60
C ASP A 181 2.62 -20.46 16.35
N ASN A 182 2.50 -21.72 15.99
CA ASN A 182 1.69 -22.14 14.84
C ASN A 182 0.20 -21.77 14.96
N ASN A 183 -0.33 -21.60 16.18
CA ASN A 183 -1.73 -21.16 16.34
C ASN A 183 -1.87 -19.67 16.03
N ALA A 184 -0.83 -18.87 16.30
CA ALA A 184 -0.82 -17.47 15.90
C ALA A 184 -0.88 -17.34 14.39
N VAL A 185 -0.13 -18.14 13.62
CA VAL A 185 -0.18 -18.18 12.16
C VAL A 185 -1.61 -18.38 11.66
N ASN A 186 -2.28 -19.43 12.18
CA ASN A 186 -3.66 -19.71 11.80
C ASN A 186 -4.62 -18.57 12.17
N THR A 187 -4.41 -17.97 13.34
CA THR A 187 -5.28 -16.89 13.85
C THR A 187 -5.12 -15.61 13.01
N ILE A 188 -3.89 -15.28 12.64
CA ILE A 188 -3.57 -14.13 11.79
C ILE A 188 -4.12 -14.35 10.38
N ASN A 189 -3.84 -15.49 9.75
CA ASN A 189 -4.33 -15.78 8.41
C ASN A 189 -5.86 -15.76 8.35
N LYS A 190 -6.53 -16.32 9.36
CA LYS A 190 -7.99 -16.26 9.44
C LYS A 190 -8.52 -14.83 9.56
N TRP A 191 -7.86 -13.97 10.34
CA TRP A 191 -8.22 -12.56 10.43
C TRP A 191 -8.06 -11.86 9.07
N VAL A 192 -6.96 -12.14 8.35
CA VAL A 192 -6.73 -11.59 7.01
C VAL A 192 -7.79 -12.08 6.03
N GLU A 193 -8.09 -13.38 6.01
CA GLU A 193 -9.14 -13.97 5.18
C GLU A 193 -10.50 -13.27 5.42
N GLU A 194 -10.87 -13.09 6.69
CA GLU A 194 -12.12 -12.41 7.08
C GLU A 194 -12.14 -10.93 6.64
N LYS A 195 -11.00 -10.22 6.74
CA LYS A 195 -10.92 -8.79 6.37
C LYS A 195 -10.80 -8.54 4.87
N THR A 196 -10.45 -9.57 4.11
CA THR A 196 -10.31 -9.51 2.64
C THR A 196 -11.40 -10.29 1.90
N ASP A 197 -12.51 -10.62 2.58
CA ASP A 197 -13.62 -11.41 2.02
C ASP A 197 -13.15 -12.70 1.32
N GLY A 198 -12.13 -13.36 1.91
CA GLY A 198 -11.56 -14.60 1.39
C GLY A 198 -10.62 -14.46 0.20
N MET A 199 -10.21 -13.22 -0.13
CA MET A 199 -9.27 -13.01 -1.25
C MET A 199 -7.83 -13.38 -0.91
N ILE A 200 -7.45 -13.23 0.35
CA ILE A 200 -6.16 -13.67 0.88
C ILE A 200 -6.45 -14.68 1.98
N ASP A 201 -6.25 -15.95 1.68
CA ASP A 201 -6.43 -17.06 2.62
C ASP A 201 -5.18 -17.31 3.46
N GLN A 202 -4.00 -16.91 2.97
CA GLN A 202 -2.73 -17.10 3.65
C GLN A 202 -1.78 -15.93 3.39
N LEU A 203 -1.52 -15.14 4.44
CA LEU A 203 -0.55 -14.03 4.39
C LEU A 203 0.82 -14.45 4.94
N ILE A 204 0.84 -15.28 5.99
CA ILE A 204 2.07 -15.69 6.67
C ILE A 204 2.16 -17.22 6.78
N ASP A 205 3.39 -17.73 6.70
CA ASP A 205 3.70 -19.16 6.85
C ASP A 205 4.23 -19.49 8.25
N SER A 206 4.83 -18.52 8.92
CA SER A 206 5.47 -18.71 10.21
C SER A 206 5.54 -17.39 10.99
N VAL A 207 5.70 -17.51 12.29
CA VAL A 207 6.04 -16.41 13.20
C VAL A 207 7.24 -16.82 14.04
N SER A 208 8.13 -15.88 14.39
CA SER A 208 9.25 -16.14 15.29
C SER A 208 8.85 -15.84 16.74
N SER A 209 9.28 -16.71 17.67
CA SER A 209 9.11 -16.43 19.10
C SER A 209 9.91 -15.24 19.60
N ASP A 210 10.84 -14.73 18.81
CA ASP A 210 11.71 -13.60 19.10
C ASP A 210 11.18 -12.28 18.49
N GLU A 211 10.09 -12.35 17.70
CA GLU A 211 9.40 -11.16 17.22
C GLU A 211 8.57 -10.54 18.34
N LEU A 212 8.70 -9.21 18.48
CA LEU A 212 7.94 -8.43 19.46
C LEU A 212 6.49 -8.25 19.01
N MET A 213 6.32 -7.83 17.74
CA MET A 213 5.04 -7.42 17.18
C MET A 213 5.02 -7.66 15.67
N ILE A 214 3.83 -7.91 15.16
CA ILE A 214 3.53 -7.97 13.73
C ILE A 214 2.47 -6.91 13.43
N LEU A 215 2.75 -6.01 12.50
CA LEU A 215 1.81 -5.03 11.98
C LEU A 215 1.27 -5.52 10.63
N ILE A 216 -0.02 -5.44 10.45
CA ILE A 216 -0.68 -5.85 9.20
C ILE A 216 -1.62 -4.74 8.76
N ASN A 217 -1.53 -4.37 7.49
CA ASN A 217 -2.56 -3.65 6.76
C ASN A 217 -3.14 -4.56 5.68
N ALA A 218 -4.44 -4.54 5.53
CA ALA A 218 -5.17 -5.19 4.45
C ALA A 218 -6.10 -4.17 3.78
N ILE A 219 -6.01 -4.07 2.46
CA ILE A 219 -6.90 -3.24 1.64
C ILE A 219 -7.63 -4.14 0.65
N CYS A 220 -8.94 -4.02 0.63
CA CYS A 220 -9.81 -4.68 -0.33
C CYS A 220 -10.54 -3.62 -1.14
N PHE A 221 -10.43 -3.68 -2.46
CA PHE A 221 -11.17 -2.83 -3.40
C PHE A 221 -12.15 -3.69 -4.19
N ASP A 222 -13.44 -3.44 -4.02
CA ASP A 222 -14.53 -4.12 -4.74
C ASP A 222 -15.48 -3.06 -5.32
N ALA A 223 -15.49 -2.93 -6.64
CA ALA A 223 -16.29 -1.92 -7.32
C ALA A 223 -16.83 -2.42 -8.66
N GLU A 224 -18.02 -1.97 -9.02
CA GLU A 224 -18.59 -2.17 -10.35
C GLU A 224 -18.16 -1.02 -11.27
N TRP A 225 -18.11 -1.28 -12.59
CA TRP A 225 -17.86 -0.22 -13.56
C TRP A 225 -19.08 0.73 -13.65
N GLU A 226 -18.86 2.03 -13.78
CA GLU A 226 -19.93 3.01 -14.04
C GLU A 226 -20.69 2.64 -15.32
N ASP A 227 -19.99 2.23 -16.37
CA ASP A 227 -20.55 1.66 -17.58
C ASP A 227 -20.03 0.23 -17.79
N PRO A 228 -20.77 -0.80 -17.35
CA PRO A 228 -20.33 -2.18 -17.42
C PRO A 228 -20.20 -2.68 -18.86
N PHE A 229 -19.23 -3.59 -19.09
CA PHE A 229 -19.07 -4.21 -20.41
C PHE A 229 -20.27 -5.07 -20.78
N LYS A 230 -20.80 -4.84 -21.98
CA LYS A 230 -21.86 -5.67 -22.55
C LYS A 230 -21.28 -7.02 -22.97
N GLU A 231 -22.03 -8.09 -22.78
CA GLU A 231 -21.60 -9.45 -23.17
C GLU A 231 -21.22 -9.54 -24.66
N SER A 232 -21.87 -8.75 -25.53
CA SER A 232 -21.55 -8.65 -26.96
C SER A 232 -20.21 -7.95 -27.25
N HIS A 233 -19.62 -7.28 -26.29
CA HIS A 233 -18.33 -6.59 -26.39
C HIS A 233 -17.19 -7.37 -25.74
N VAL A 234 -17.46 -8.60 -25.30
CA VAL A 234 -16.45 -9.51 -24.76
C VAL A 234 -16.13 -10.53 -25.86
N ASN A 235 -14.93 -10.49 -26.38
CA ASN A 235 -14.51 -11.33 -27.50
C ASN A 235 -13.17 -12.01 -27.18
N ASP A 236 -13.04 -13.27 -27.63
CA ASP A 236 -11.78 -13.98 -27.50
C ASP A 236 -10.74 -13.44 -28.48
N GLY A 237 -9.46 -13.53 -28.12
CA GLY A 237 -8.35 -13.09 -28.96
C GLY A 237 -7.01 -13.48 -28.38
N TYR A 238 -5.96 -13.28 -29.17
CA TYR A 238 -4.59 -13.50 -28.72
C TYR A 238 -4.07 -12.27 -27.96
N PHE A 239 -3.44 -12.54 -26.84
CA PHE A 239 -2.56 -11.65 -26.12
C PHE A 239 -1.14 -12.16 -26.29
N TYR A 240 -0.20 -11.27 -26.55
CA TYR A 240 1.20 -11.61 -26.80
C TYR A 240 2.05 -11.08 -25.64
N GLU A 241 2.87 -11.96 -25.09
CA GLU A 241 3.91 -11.57 -24.15
C GLU A 241 5.12 -10.98 -24.89
N THR A 242 6.03 -10.32 -24.16
CA THR A 242 7.24 -9.72 -24.74
C THR A 242 8.17 -10.74 -25.42
N ASP A 243 8.15 -12.00 -25.00
CA ASP A 243 8.89 -13.10 -25.61
C ASP A 243 8.20 -13.72 -26.83
N GLY A 244 7.02 -13.22 -27.20
CA GLY A 244 6.20 -13.72 -28.31
C GLY A 244 5.29 -14.88 -27.95
N THR A 245 5.21 -15.28 -26.68
CA THR A 245 4.26 -16.30 -26.23
C THR A 245 2.82 -15.81 -26.41
N GLU A 246 1.97 -16.66 -27.00
CA GLU A 246 0.58 -16.34 -27.31
C GLU A 246 -0.36 -16.92 -26.25
N HIS A 247 -1.27 -16.09 -25.74
CA HIS A 247 -2.34 -16.50 -24.83
C HIS A 247 -3.72 -16.23 -25.45
N TRP A 248 -4.59 -17.23 -25.45
CA TRP A 248 -5.98 -17.07 -25.88
C TRP A 248 -6.81 -16.60 -24.70
N VAL A 249 -7.17 -15.32 -24.71
CA VAL A 249 -7.84 -14.63 -23.59
C VAL A 249 -9.10 -13.92 -24.06
N LYS A 250 -9.95 -13.55 -23.11
CA LYS A 250 -11.08 -12.66 -23.37
C LYS A 250 -10.61 -11.22 -23.34
N PHE A 251 -11.06 -10.46 -24.32
CA PHE A 251 -10.88 -9.03 -24.37
C PHE A 251 -12.18 -8.32 -24.08
N LEU A 252 -12.11 -7.31 -23.24
CA LEU A 252 -13.16 -6.38 -22.92
C LEU A 252 -13.02 -5.18 -23.85
N SER A 253 -14.04 -4.91 -24.67
CA SER A 253 -14.03 -3.81 -25.63
C SER A 253 -15.09 -2.78 -25.29
N GLY A 254 -14.80 -1.52 -25.50
CA GLY A 254 -15.75 -0.43 -25.27
C GLY A 254 -15.56 0.70 -26.26
N ASN A 255 -16.63 1.48 -26.43
CA ASN A 255 -16.62 2.75 -27.12
C ASN A 255 -17.20 3.79 -26.18
N GLN A 256 -16.49 4.86 -25.96
CA GLN A 256 -16.91 5.95 -25.09
C GLN A 256 -16.76 7.28 -25.84
N GLU A 257 -17.84 8.07 -25.89
CA GLU A 257 -17.85 9.34 -26.64
C GLU A 257 -17.16 10.47 -25.85
N ASP A 258 -17.20 10.39 -24.52
CA ASP A 258 -16.63 11.39 -23.61
C ASP A 258 -15.52 10.76 -22.74
N ALA A 259 -14.63 9.97 -23.35
CA ALA A 259 -13.53 9.33 -22.62
C ALA A 259 -12.56 10.37 -22.08
N LYS A 260 -12.09 10.17 -20.87
CA LYS A 260 -10.97 10.89 -20.29
C LYS A 260 -9.68 10.28 -20.83
N TYR A 261 -9.20 10.84 -21.92
CA TYR A 261 -7.98 10.43 -22.61
C TYR A 261 -6.79 11.25 -22.11
N LEU A 262 -5.65 10.62 -22.03
CA LEU A 262 -4.38 11.22 -21.61
C LEU A 262 -3.37 11.06 -22.73
N GLU A 263 -2.62 12.13 -23.03
CA GLU A 263 -1.60 12.16 -24.08
C GLU A 263 -0.34 12.83 -23.52
N GLY A 264 0.71 12.05 -23.32
CA GLY A 264 2.04 12.48 -22.86
C GLY A 264 3.04 12.53 -24.01
N GLU A 265 4.32 12.66 -23.69
CA GLU A 265 5.41 12.70 -24.68
C GLU A 265 5.71 11.30 -25.24
N ASN A 266 5.65 10.26 -24.41
CA ASN A 266 6.04 8.88 -24.74
C ASN A 266 4.97 7.85 -24.39
N ALA A 267 3.82 8.29 -23.90
CA ALA A 267 2.76 7.42 -23.44
C ALA A 267 1.38 8.03 -23.62
N THR A 268 0.42 7.17 -23.89
CA THR A 268 -1.00 7.51 -23.88
C THR A 268 -1.74 6.71 -22.82
N GLY A 269 -2.93 7.16 -22.45
CA GLY A 269 -3.75 6.45 -21.49
C GLY A 269 -5.21 6.84 -21.53
N PHE A 270 -6.04 6.12 -20.80
CA PHE A 270 -7.43 6.52 -20.58
C PHE A 270 -7.90 6.09 -19.20
N LEU A 271 -8.91 6.79 -18.72
CA LEU A 271 -9.59 6.48 -17.47
C LEU A 271 -10.94 5.81 -17.74
N LYS A 272 -11.16 4.66 -17.09
CA LYS A 272 -12.48 4.04 -16.99
C LYS A 272 -12.98 4.14 -15.55
N GLU A 273 -14.07 4.85 -15.36
CA GLU A 273 -14.62 5.12 -14.03
C GLU A 273 -15.33 3.89 -13.45
N TYR A 274 -15.21 3.72 -12.15
CA TYR A 274 -16.06 2.85 -11.36
C TYR A 274 -17.32 3.59 -10.91
N GLU A 275 -18.36 2.85 -10.53
CA GLU A 275 -19.65 3.37 -10.08
C GLU A 275 -19.47 4.50 -9.05
N GLY A 276 -20.16 5.62 -9.29
CA GLY A 276 -20.08 6.82 -8.46
C GLY A 276 -18.90 7.73 -8.75
N GLY A 277 -18.01 7.39 -9.69
CA GLY A 277 -16.93 8.26 -10.20
C GLY A 277 -15.84 8.66 -9.20
N LYS A 278 -15.84 8.08 -7.99
CA LYS A 278 -14.80 8.35 -6.98
C LYS A 278 -13.46 7.71 -7.36
N TYR A 279 -13.50 6.55 -7.99
CA TYR A 279 -12.34 5.79 -8.43
C TYR A 279 -12.39 5.55 -9.94
N ALA A 280 -11.24 5.35 -10.53
CA ALA A 280 -11.12 5.01 -11.94
C ALA A 280 -9.94 4.04 -12.15
N PHE A 281 -10.09 3.19 -13.15
CA PHE A 281 -9.01 2.39 -13.69
C PHE A 281 -8.27 3.23 -14.75
N LEU A 282 -7.00 3.49 -14.52
CA LEU A 282 -6.12 4.16 -15.47
C LEU A 282 -5.30 3.11 -16.23
N THR A 283 -5.36 3.16 -17.55
CA THR A 283 -4.42 2.45 -18.41
C THR A 283 -3.35 3.42 -18.90
N ILE A 284 -2.12 2.97 -18.96
CA ILE A 284 -1.00 3.69 -19.56
C ILE A 284 -0.32 2.73 -20.54
N LEU A 285 -0.11 3.19 -21.77
CA LEU A 285 0.55 2.44 -22.82
C LEU A 285 1.71 3.27 -23.37
N PRO A 286 2.89 2.69 -23.63
CA PRO A 286 3.93 3.36 -24.40
C PRO A 286 3.43 3.63 -25.83
N ASP A 287 3.83 4.75 -26.43
CA ASP A 287 3.44 5.10 -27.80
C ASP A 287 4.18 4.27 -28.84
N ASP A 288 5.37 3.76 -28.50
CA ASP A 288 6.10 2.82 -29.34
C ASP A 288 5.61 1.39 -29.06
N GLU A 289 4.92 0.80 -30.03
CA GLU A 289 4.37 -0.56 -29.96
C GLU A 289 5.45 -1.65 -29.83
N GLU A 290 6.70 -1.35 -30.16
CA GLU A 290 7.86 -2.27 -30.04
C GLU A 290 8.56 -2.13 -28.68
N SER A 291 8.14 -1.20 -27.82
CA SER A 291 8.74 -0.99 -26.49
C SER A 291 8.54 -2.21 -25.59
N ASP A 292 9.62 -2.64 -24.94
CA ASP A 292 9.49 -3.55 -23.79
C ASP A 292 8.82 -2.83 -22.63
N ILE A 293 7.69 -3.37 -22.16
CA ILE A 293 6.91 -2.71 -21.10
C ILE A 293 7.68 -2.61 -19.78
N ASN A 294 8.60 -3.53 -19.51
CA ASN A 294 9.41 -3.49 -18.28
C ASN A 294 10.47 -2.39 -18.39
N GLU A 295 11.12 -2.23 -19.55
CA GLU A 295 12.07 -1.12 -19.78
C GLU A 295 11.33 0.21 -19.74
N PHE A 296 10.18 0.33 -20.41
CA PHE A 296 9.34 1.53 -20.36
C PHE A 296 8.99 1.91 -18.92
N MET A 297 8.52 0.96 -18.10
CA MET A 297 8.12 1.24 -16.71
C MET A 297 9.30 1.51 -15.78
N GLN A 298 10.52 1.03 -16.10
CA GLN A 298 11.74 1.40 -15.37
C GLN A 298 12.12 2.87 -15.58
N ASP A 299 11.85 3.39 -16.77
CA ASP A 299 12.20 4.76 -17.13
C ASP A 299 11.05 5.75 -16.85
N PHE A 300 9.80 5.27 -16.81
CA PHE A 300 8.61 6.11 -16.61
C PHE A 300 8.54 6.65 -15.18
N THR A 301 8.72 7.96 -15.05
CA THR A 301 8.85 8.67 -13.78
C THR A 301 7.51 9.14 -13.21
N SER A 302 7.51 9.50 -11.92
CA SER A 302 6.35 10.17 -11.31
C SER A 302 6.07 11.54 -11.91
N ASP A 303 7.08 12.24 -12.43
CA ASP A 303 6.89 13.55 -13.06
C ASP A 303 6.21 13.38 -14.43
N GLU A 304 6.62 12.40 -15.25
CA GLU A 304 5.93 12.05 -16.51
C GLU A 304 4.48 11.58 -16.25
N TYR A 305 4.24 10.82 -15.18
CA TYR A 305 2.88 10.49 -14.76
C TYR A 305 2.04 11.74 -14.49
N TRP A 306 2.58 12.74 -13.78
CA TRP A 306 1.85 13.99 -13.50
C TRP A 306 1.63 14.82 -14.74
N GLU A 307 2.58 14.90 -15.66
CA GLU A 307 2.42 15.54 -16.97
C GLU A 307 1.31 14.85 -17.78
N LEU A 308 1.34 13.52 -17.85
CA LEU A 308 0.29 12.72 -18.46
C LEU A 308 -1.08 12.94 -17.79
N TRP A 309 -1.11 12.98 -16.45
CA TRP A 309 -2.32 13.24 -15.69
C TRP A 309 -2.89 14.63 -15.92
N GLU A 310 -2.05 15.64 -16.04
CA GLU A 310 -2.46 17.04 -16.32
C GLU A 310 -2.95 17.23 -17.76
N SER A 311 -2.51 16.39 -18.71
CA SER A 311 -2.95 16.41 -20.11
C SER A 311 -4.38 15.94 -20.34
N ARG A 312 -5.05 15.41 -19.29
CA ARG A 312 -6.40 14.86 -19.42
C ARG A 312 -7.35 15.76 -20.17
N THR A 313 -7.86 15.25 -21.29
CA THR A 313 -8.94 15.90 -22.03
C THR A 313 -10.25 15.20 -21.74
N GLY A 314 -11.35 15.94 -21.65
CA GLY A 314 -12.70 15.40 -21.74
C GLY A 314 -13.17 15.39 -23.19
N ALA A 315 -14.14 14.52 -23.53
CA ALA A 315 -14.83 14.54 -24.82
C ALA A 315 -14.00 14.06 -26.04
N VAL A 316 -13.22 13.00 -25.87
CA VAL A 316 -12.62 12.26 -26.98
C VAL A 316 -13.44 10.99 -27.25
N ALA A 317 -13.83 10.75 -28.50
CA ALA A 317 -14.43 9.48 -28.87
C ALA A 317 -13.31 8.41 -28.90
N LEU A 318 -13.33 7.50 -27.95
CA LEU A 318 -12.32 6.46 -27.78
C LEU A 318 -12.91 5.06 -27.95
N SER A 319 -12.28 4.28 -28.81
CA SER A 319 -12.47 2.82 -28.84
C SER A 319 -11.30 2.17 -28.13
N TYR A 320 -11.59 1.35 -27.14
CA TYR A 320 -10.57 0.69 -26.36
C TYR A 320 -10.83 -0.81 -26.22
N ARG A 321 -9.75 -1.54 -25.99
CA ARG A 321 -9.78 -2.98 -25.79
C ARG A 321 -8.63 -3.36 -24.84
N PHE A 322 -8.93 -4.13 -23.80
CA PHE A 322 -7.91 -4.71 -22.91
C PHE A 322 -8.30 -6.13 -22.48
N PRO A 323 -7.33 -6.99 -22.16
CA PRO A 323 -7.64 -8.37 -21.75
C PRO A 323 -8.36 -8.39 -20.40
N GLU A 324 -9.26 -9.35 -20.23
CA GLU A 324 -9.68 -9.77 -18.88
C GLU A 324 -8.48 -10.49 -18.25
N PHE A 325 -8.03 -10.04 -17.09
CA PHE A 325 -6.87 -10.61 -16.43
C PHE A 325 -7.12 -10.86 -14.95
N LYS A 326 -6.42 -11.82 -14.42
CA LYS A 326 -6.24 -12.06 -12.99
C LYS A 326 -4.74 -12.16 -12.72
N THR A 327 -4.27 -11.43 -11.72
CA THR A 327 -2.87 -11.52 -11.32
C THR A 327 -2.77 -11.62 -9.81
N GLU A 328 -1.75 -12.30 -9.34
CA GLU A 328 -1.38 -12.43 -7.94
C GLU A 328 0.10 -12.07 -7.83
N TYR A 329 0.45 -11.31 -6.82
CA TYR A 329 1.84 -10.93 -6.57
C TYR A 329 2.13 -10.95 -5.08
N SER A 330 3.22 -11.58 -4.70
CA SER A 330 3.71 -11.63 -3.33
C SER A 330 5.21 -11.41 -3.31
N ALA A 331 5.66 -10.42 -2.56
CA ALA A 331 7.07 -10.11 -2.43
C ALA A 331 7.42 -9.57 -1.05
N SER A 332 8.64 -9.86 -0.59
CA SER A 332 9.20 -9.18 0.57
C SER A 332 9.64 -7.77 0.17
N MET A 333 9.03 -6.76 0.76
CA MET A 333 9.38 -5.35 0.52
C MET A 333 10.68 -4.91 1.20
N LYS A 334 11.26 -5.73 2.09
CA LYS A 334 12.46 -5.36 2.85
C LYS A 334 13.58 -4.87 1.96
N LYS A 335 13.97 -5.65 0.94
CA LYS A 335 15.06 -5.25 0.04
C LYS A 335 14.69 -4.00 -0.76
N THR A 336 13.48 -3.95 -1.29
CA THR A 336 12.93 -2.81 -2.03
C THR A 336 13.05 -1.53 -1.21
N LEU A 337 12.59 -1.53 0.04
CA LEU A 337 12.62 -0.36 0.93
C LEU A 337 14.04 0.04 1.33
N MET A 338 14.91 -0.94 1.58
CA MET A 338 16.34 -0.66 1.84
C MET A 338 17.02 0.00 0.63
N ASP A 339 16.78 -0.52 -0.57
CA ASP A 339 17.31 0.04 -1.82
C ASP A 339 16.77 1.46 -2.11
N MET A 340 15.62 1.83 -1.51
CA MET A 340 15.02 3.16 -1.57
C MET A 340 15.50 4.11 -0.46
N GLY A 341 16.33 3.65 0.47
CA GLY A 341 16.92 4.47 1.52
C GLY A 341 16.45 4.18 2.95
N MET A 342 15.55 3.21 3.16
CA MET A 342 15.07 2.82 4.49
C MET A 342 15.95 1.71 5.09
N GLU A 343 17.25 1.97 5.28
CA GLU A 343 18.18 0.93 5.74
C GLU A 343 18.12 0.69 7.26
N GLU A 344 18.07 1.78 8.06
CA GLU A 344 18.14 1.70 9.52
C GLU A 344 16.98 0.93 10.12
N ALA A 345 15.77 1.07 9.59
CA ALA A 345 14.56 0.35 10.07
C ALA A 345 14.72 -1.19 10.04
N PHE A 346 15.59 -1.70 9.16
CA PHE A 346 15.89 -3.12 9.00
C PHE A 346 17.26 -3.51 9.56
N GLY A 347 17.98 -2.55 10.10
CA GLY A 347 19.33 -2.69 10.65
C GLY A 347 19.35 -3.10 12.14
N ARG A 348 20.56 -3.31 12.66
CA ARG A 348 20.76 -3.62 14.09
C ARG A 348 20.64 -2.39 15.00
N ASN A 349 20.70 -1.21 14.41
CA ASN A 349 20.61 0.07 15.14
C ASN A 349 19.20 0.66 15.04
N ALA A 350 18.25 -0.08 14.48
CA ALA A 350 16.87 0.38 14.39
C ALA A 350 16.35 0.83 15.76
N ASP A 351 15.85 2.05 15.80
CA ASP A 351 15.32 2.67 17.01
C ASP A 351 13.79 2.77 16.91
N PHE A 352 13.11 1.89 17.61
CA PHE A 352 11.65 1.86 17.78
C PHE A 352 11.31 2.06 19.26
N SER A 353 11.88 3.09 19.87
CA SER A 353 11.73 3.39 21.29
C SER A 353 10.71 4.52 21.57
N ASN A 354 9.98 4.99 20.55
CA ASN A 354 8.98 6.04 20.65
C ASN A 354 7.61 5.52 21.09
#